data_61f7dff340d36167366b70743188e9c5
#
_entry.id   61f7dff340d36167366b70743188e9c5
#
_cell.length_a   1.000
_cell.length_b   1.000
_cell.length_c   1.000
_cell.angle_alpha   90.00
_cell.angle_beta   90.00
_cell.angle_gamma   90.00
#
_symmetry.space_group_name_H-M   'P 1'
#
loop_
_entity.id
_entity.type
_entity.pdbx_description
1 polymer ?
#
loop_
_entity_poly.entity_id
_entity_poly.type
_entity_poly.pdbx_seq_one_letter_code
_entity_poly.pdbx_strand_id
1 'polypeptide(L)'
;LDQLRAIALEGVHYSNNPHETDRYTRLLTLSASHLGTAFDYDQESLKTLFANCIGVTTPRCGADAAIKNQNNQLLVLRRADDNSWCLPCGWVHLDENFAEAAAREVLEETGLVVKPQGYISITKKGPADQSHLLHQINGLVLMHPITIEQSIKISEEHTEFQWISAVSDIADWHFGHQQQALRSLNVTQALLLPCDDF
;
A
#
# COMPACT_ATOMS: atom_id res chain seq x y z
N LEU A 1 17.50 -8.31 2.29
CA LEU A 1 18.25 -7.04 2.34
C LEU A 1 17.58 -6.02 3.26
N ASP A 2 16.26 -5.84 3.19
CA ASP A 2 15.53 -4.88 4.04
C ASP A 2 15.68 -5.18 5.55
N GLN A 3 15.67 -6.43 5.96
CA GLN A 3 15.96 -6.83 7.33
C GLN A 3 17.38 -6.45 7.77
N LEU A 4 18.37 -6.58 6.88
CA LEU A 4 19.75 -6.16 7.17
C LEU A 4 19.85 -4.64 7.34
N ARG A 5 19.10 -3.89 6.52
CA ARG A 5 18.96 -2.43 6.65
C ARG A 5 18.37 -2.06 8.01
N ALA A 6 17.28 -2.73 8.43
CA ALA A 6 16.63 -2.46 9.71
C ALA A 6 17.58 -2.69 10.89
N ILE A 7 18.28 -3.83 10.93
CA ILE A 7 19.28 -4.15 11.95
C ILE A 7 20.40 -3.11 11.98
N ALA A 8 20.87 -2.69 10.79
CA ALA A 8 21.93 -1.69 10.69
C ALA A 8 21.48 -0.33 11.22
N LEU A 9 20.27 0.12 10.91
CA LEU A 9 19.70 1.38 11.43
C LEU A 9 19.55 1.37 12.94
N GLU A 10 19.00 0.30 13.50
CA GLU A 10 18.89 0.13 14.95
C GLU A 10 20.28 0.15 15.61
N GLY A 11 21.23 -0.57 15.01
CA GLY A 11 22.60 -0.59 15.51
C GLY A 11 23.27 0.79 15.48
N VAL A 12 23.12 1.57 14.41
CA VAL A 12 23.64 2.94 14.34
C VAL A 12 22.97 3.84 15.40
N HIS A 13 21.66 3.69 15.60
CA HIS A 13 20.90 4.55 16.52
C HIS A 13 21.20 4.27 17.99
N TYR A 14 21.32 2.99 18.39
CA TYR A 14 21.46 2.60 19.80
C TYR A 14 22.91 2.33 20.23
N SER A 15 23.87 2.26 19.31
CA SER A 15 25.26 2.04 19.66
C SER A 15 25.88 3.25 20.32
N ASN A 16 26.51 3.01 21.48
CA ASN A 16 27.32 4.00 22.20
C ASN A 16 28.83 3.84 21.96
N ASN A 17 29.23 2.88 21.12
CA ASN A 17 30.62 2.56 20.83
C ASN A 17 30.95 2.97 19.38
N PRO A 18 31.94 3.84 19.15
CA PRO A 18 32.32 4.27 17.80
C PRO A 18 32.66 3.13 16.82
N HIS A 19 33.28 2.06 17.31
CA HIS A 19 33.60 0.90 16.47
C HIS A 19 32.37 0.09 16.07
N GLU A 20 31.37 0.04 16.92
CA GLU A 20 30.07 -0.58 16.59
C GLU A 20 29.28 0.28 15.63
N THR A 21 29.22 1.58 15.89
CA THR A 21 28.59 2.56 14.99
C THR A 21 29.18 2.48 13.58
N ASP A 22 30.53 2.40 13.46
CA ASP A 22 31.20 2.21 12.17
C ASP A 22 30.76 0.91 11.48
N ARG A 23 30.72 -0.19 12.21
CA ARG A 23 30.29 -1.50 11.66
C ARG A 23 28.85 -1.45 11.14
N TYR A 24 27.92 -0.89 11.90
CA TYR A 24 26.54 -0.76 11.48
C TYR A 24 26.37 0.25 10.32
N THR A 25 27.14 1.33 10.29
CA THR A 25 27.15 2.28 9.16
C THR A 25 27.63 1.60 7.87
N ARG A 26 28.65 0.75 7.95
CA ARG A 26 29.12 -0.03 6.81
C ARG A 26 28.07 -1.04 6.35
N LEU A 27 27.38 -1.72 7.26
CA LEU A 27 26.29 -2.65 6.94
C LEU A 27 25.13 -1.92 6.26
N LEU A 28 24.79 -0.72 6.74
CA LEU A 28 23.76 0.13 6.12
C LEU A 28 24.16 0.54 4.69
N THR A 29 25.41 0.94 4.49
CA THR A 29 25.93 1.29 3.16
C THR A 29 25.89 0.10 2.19
N LEU A 30 26.28 -1.09 2.65
CA LEU A 30 26.19 -2.31 1.84
C LEU A 30 24.74 -2.65 1.48
N SER A 31 23.82 -2.53 2.45
CA SER A 31 22.39 -2.76 2.21
C SER A 31 21.83 -1.78 1.17
N ALA A 32 22.17 -0.49 1.26
CA ALA A 32 21.76 0.52 0.28
C ALA A 32 22.31 0.23 -1.12
N SER A 33 23.59 -0.16 -1.23
CA SER A 33 24.20 -0.50 -2.50
C SER A 33 23.51 -1.68 -3.19
N HIS A 34 23.27 -2.76 -2.45
CA HIS A 34 22.60 -3.94 -3.00
C HIS A 34 21.12 -3.71 -3.34
N LEU A 35 20.41 -2.92 -2.53
CA LEU A 35 19.03 -2.54 -2.82
C LEU A 35 18.97 -1.64 -4.06
N GLY A 36 19.87 -0.66 -4.18
CA GLY A 36 19.96 0.19 -5.37
C GLY A 36 20.18 -0.62 -6.65
N THR A 37 21.09 -1.58 -6.61
CA THR A 37 21.34 -2.47 -7.78
C THR A 37 20.15 -3.38 -8.09
N ALA A 38 19.46 -3.91 -7.07
CA ALA A 38 18.36 -4.86 -7.27
C ALA A 38 17.10 -4.20 -7.85
N PHE A 39 16.91 -2.89 -7.61
CA PHE A 39 15.68 -2.16 -7.96
C PHE A 39 15.92 -0.93 -8.85
N ASP A 40 17.12 -0.78 -9.40
CA ASP A 40 17.52 0.34 -10.27
C ASP A 40 17.34 1.74 -9.60
N TYR A 41 17.63 1.82 -8.30
CA TYR A 41 17.60 3.07 -7.55
C TYR A 41 19.01 3.66 -7.38
N ASP A 42 19.08 5.01 -7.37
CA ASP A 42 20.32 5.71 -7.06
C ASP A 42 20.78 5.43 -5.62
N GLN A 43 22.03 4.95 -5.48
CA GLN A 43 22.59 4.55 -4.18
C GLN A 43 22.71 5.69 -3.19
N GLU A 44 23.02 6.91 -3.62
CA GLU A 44 23.17 8.06 -2.72
C GLU A 44 21.81 8.53 -2.22
N SER A 45 20.79 8.51 -3.07
CA SER A 45 19.39 8.77 -2.68
C SER A 45 18.92 7.76 -1.65
N LEU A 46 19.23 6.47 -1.80
CA LEU A 46 18.89 5.44 -0.81
C LEU A 46 19.63 5.60 0.51
N LYS A 47 20.93 5.95 0.48
CA LYS A 47 21.69 6.24 1.71
C LYS A 47 21.09 7.41 2.47
N THR A 48 20.72 8.48 1.77
CA THR A 48 20.09 9.66 2.37
C THR A 48 18.72 9.30 2.95
N LEU A 49 17.91 8.53 2.22
CA LEU A 49 16.61 8.04 2.70
C LEU A 49 16.78 7.22 4.00
N PHE A 50 17.76 6.32 4.03
CA PHE A 50 18.00 5.46 5.18
C PHE A 50 18.57 6.23 6.38
N ALA A 51 19.47 7.19 6.15
CA ALA A 51 20.03 8.01 7.22
C ALA A 51 18.97 8.88 7.94
N ASN A 52 17.89 9.22 7.25
CA ASN A 52 16.78 9.99 7.82
C ASN A 52 15.73 9.14 8.57
N CYS A 53 15.85 7.81 8.56
CA CYS A 53 15.01 6.94 9.39
C CYS A 53 15.46 7.02 10.85
N ILE A 54 14.52 7.28 11.75
CA ILE A 54 14.80 7.41 13.19
C ILE A 54 14.57 6.06 13.88
N GLY A 55 15.64 5.46 14.43
CA GLY A 55 15.56 4.33 15.37
C GLY A 55 14.93 3.08 14.78
N VAL A 56 13.83 2.61 15.36
CA VAL A 56 13.16 1.37 14.97
C VAL A 56 12.54 1.46 13.59
N THR A 57 12.89 0.55 12.69
CA THR A 57 12.31 0.47 11.36
C THR A 57 10.96 -0.24 11.42
N THR A 58 9.89 0.48 11.10
CA THR A 58 8.55 -0.08 10.98
C THR A 58 8.15 -0.26 9.50
N PRO A 59 7.25 -1.21 9.18
CA PRO A 59 6.64 -1.28 7.86
C PRO A 59 5.89 0.03 7.53
N ARG A 60 5.86 0.40 6.26
CA ARG A 60 4.98 1.47 5.79
C ARG A 60 3.53 1.00 5.84
N CYS A 61 2.60 1.91 6.05
CA CYS A 61 1.17 1.61 6.06
C CYS A 61 0.52 2.07 4.76
N GLY A 62 -0.21 1.18 4.09
CA GLY A 62 -1.01 1.48 2.91
C GLY A 62 -2.46 1.05 3.13
N ALA A 63 -3.38 1.69 2.42
CA ALA A 63 -4.79 1.37 2.44
C ALA A 63 -5.31 1.09 1.04
N ASP A 64 -6.10 0.03 0.89
CA ASP A 64 -6.75 -0.36 -0.36
C ASP A 64 -8.26 -0.33 -0.15
N ALA A 65 -9.02 0.24 -1.09
CA ALA A 65 -10.47 0.36 -1.01
C ALA A 65 -11.20 -0.65 -1.91
N ALA A 66 -12.05 -1.47 -1.32
CA ALA A 66 -12.98 -2.33 -2.04
C ALA A 66 -14.34 -1.63 -2.17
N ILE A 67 -14.61 -1.02 -3.33
CA ILE A 67 -15.86 -0.32 -3.58
C ILE A 67 -16.78 -1.22 -4.40
N LYS A 68 -17.96 -1.50 -3.88
CA LYS A 68 -18.98 -2.29 -4.58
C LYS A 68 -20.17 -1.43 -5.00
N ASN A 69 -20.62 -1.64 -6.24
CA ASN A 69 -21.87 -1.07 -6.71
C ASN A 69 -23.09 -1.93 -6.30
N GLN A 70 -24.29 -1.50 -6.67
CA GLN A 70 -25.54 -2.22 -6.39
C GLN A 70 -25.62 -3.62 -7.01
N ASN A 71 -24.88 -3.86 -8.08
CA ASN A 71 -24.79 -5.15 -8.75
C ASN A 71 -23.70 -6.05 -8.14
N ASN A 72 -23.14 -5.65 -6.98
CA ASN A 72 -22.04 -6.33 -6.30
C ASN A 72 -20.74 -6.42 -7.14
N GLN A 73 -20.59 -5.54 -8.14
CA GLN A 73 -19.37 -5.42 -8.93
C GLN A 73 -18.36 -4.54 -8.21
N LEU A 74 -17.08 -4.88 -8.33
CA LEU A 74 -15.95 -4.21 -7.71
C LEU A 74 -15.35 -3.16 -8.64
N LEU A 75 -15.10 -1.96 -8.13
CA LEU A 75 -14.40 -0.91 -8.86
C LEU A 75 -12.91 -1.22 -8.92
N VAL A 76 -12.36 -1.12 -10.12
CA VAL A 76 -10.91 -1.17 -10.39
C VAL A 76 -10.48 0.00 -11.27
N LEU A 77 -9.24 0.45 -11.09
CA LEU A 77 -8.64 1.57 -11.80
C LEU A 77 -7.43 1.08 -12.58
N ARG A 78 -7.18 1.66 -13.73
CA ARG A 78 -5.99 1.40 -14.53
C ARG A 78 -4.95 2.48 -14.31
N ARG A 79 -3.80 2.11 -13.80
CA ARG A 79 -2.69 3.00 -13.49
C ARG A 79 -2.10 3.63 -14.76
N ALA A 80 -1.72 4.90 -14.67
CA ALA A 80 -1.10 5.62 -15.79
C ALA A 80 0.39 5.29 -15.96
N ASP A 81 1.08 4.88 -14.88
CA ASP A 81 2.52 4.65 -14.88
C ASP A 81 2.95 3.30 -15.49
N ASP A 82 2.21 2.22 -15.22
CA ASP A 82 2.56 0.85 -15.67
C ASP A 82 1.43 0.14 -16.43
N ASN A 83 0.29 0.81 -16.63
CA ASN A 83 -0.93 0.28 -17.29
C ASN A 83 -1.54 -0.95 -16.59
N SER A 84 -1.14 -1.27 -15.37
CA SER A 84 -1.73 -2.36 -14.60
C SER A 84 -3.03 -1.92 -13.91
N TRP A 85 -3.86 -2.90 -13.52
CA TRP A 85 -5.12 -2.66 -12.82
C TRP A 85 -4.96 -2.81 -11.31
N CYS A 86 -5.55 -1.91 -10.55
CA CYS A 86 -5.52 -1.92 -9.09
C CYS A 86 -6.89 -1.57 -8.50
N LEU A 87 -7.04 -1.83 -7.21
CA LEU A 87 -8.08 -1.18 -6.40
C LEU A 87 -7.64 0.26 -6.12
N PRO A 88 -8.55 1.21 -5.86
CA PRO A 88 -8.17 2.50 -5.30
C PRO A 88 -7.33 2.31 -4.05
N CYS A 89 -6.18 2.99 -3.98
CA CYS A 89 -5.21 2.73 -2.91
C CYS A 89 -4.15 3.81 -2.77
N GLY A 90 -3.61 3.96 -1.55
CA GLY A 90 -2.48 4.84 -1.31
C GLY A 90 -1.88 4.68 0.08
N TRP A 91 -1.03 5.63 0.44
CA TRP A 91 -0.35 5.62 1.72
C TRP A 91 -1.23 6.20 2.83
N VAL A 92 -1.15 5.59 4.02
CA VAL A 92 -1.77 6.13 5.24
C VAL A 92 -0.95 7.33 5.71
N HIS A 93 -1.57 8.48 5.92
CA HIS A 93 -0.94 9.65 6.50
C HIS A 93 -0.84 9.53 8.03
N LEU A 94 -0.03 10.41 8.64
CA LEU A 94 0.29 10.31 10.08
C LEU A 94 -0.93 10.35 11.01
N ASP A 95 -1.95 11.10 10.62
CA ASP A 95 -3.16 11.29 11.42
C ASP A 95 -4.35 10.45 10.93
N GLU A 96 -4.09 9.43 10.09
CA GLU A 96 -5.13 8.58 9.49
C GLU A 96 -5.02 7.14 9.99
N ASN A 97 -6.16 6.48 10.12
CA ASN A 97 -6.24 5.02 10.11
C ASN A 97 -6.46 4.49 8.68
N PHE A 98 -6.45 3.17 8.49
CA PHE A 98 -6.61 2.57 7.16
C PHE A 98 -7.94 2.93 6.47
N ALA A 99 -9.03 3.10 7.24
CA ALA A 99 -10.33 3.38 6.67
C ALA A 99 -10.46 4.84 6.22
N GLU A 100 -9.86 5.77 6.99
CA GLU A 100 -9.77 7.19 6.63
C GLU A 100 -8.89 7.37 5.39
N ALA A 101 -7.71 6.77 5.38
CA ALA A 101 -6.81 6.79 4.24
C ALA A 101 -7.49 6.22 2.97
N ALA A 102 -8.14 5.06 3.07
CA ALA A 102 -8.84 4.46 1.96
C ALA A 102 -9.99 5.36 1.44
N ALA A 103 -10.72 6.03 2.33
CA ALA A 103 -11.79 6.95 1.92
C ALA A 103 -11.25 8.20 1.22
N ARG A 104 -10.14 8.76 1.71
CA ARG A 104 -9.45 9.89 1.07
C ARG A 104 -8.94 9.52 -0.32
N GLU A 105 -8.24 8.39 -0.45
CA GLU A 105 -7.73 7.91 -1.75
C GLU A 105 -8.86 7.69 -2.76
N VAL A 106 -9.99 7.12 -2.32
CA VAL A 106 -11.17 6.98 -3.20
C VAL A 106 -11.65 8.34 -3.69
N LEU A 107 -11.72 9.34 -2.80
CA LEU A 107 -12.14 10.69 -3.18
C LEU A 107 -11.14 11.31 -4.18
N GLU A 108 -9.84 11.21 -3.92
CA GLU A 108 -8.79 11.78 -4.74
C GLU A 108 -8.69 11.10 -6.12
N GLU A 109 -8.76 9.78 -6.15
CA GLU A 109 -8.58 8.99 -7.37
C GLU A 109 -9.84 8.89 -8.23
N THR A 110 -11.05 9.00 -7.64
CA THR A 110 -12.30 8.71 -8.33
C THR A 110 -13.38 9.80 -8.21
N GLY A 111 -13.19 10.75 -7.30
CA GLY A 111 -14.21 11.75 -6.97
C GLY A 111 -15.42 11.20 -6.19
N LEU A 112 -15.44 9.91 -5.84
CA LEU A 112 -16.54 9.31 -5.09
C LEU A 112 -16.39 9.63 -3.60
N VAL A 113 -17.51 9.99 -2.97
CA VAL A 113 -17.61 10.08 -1.52
C VAL A 113 -18.14 8.75 -0.99
N VAL A 114 -17.37 8.08 -0.14
CA VAL A 114 -17.65 6.74 0.37
C VAL A 114 -17.71 6.71 1.88
N LYS A 115 -18.37 5.69 2.42
CA LYS A 115 -18.38 5.36 3.85
C LYS A 115 -17.76 3.99 4.07
N PRO A 116 -16.78 3.85 4.99
CA PRO A 116 -16.23 2.55 5.37
C PRO A 116 -17.29 1.69 6.06
N GLN A 117 -17.26 0.38 5.78
CA GLN A 117 -18.13 -0.61 6.37
C GLN A 117 -17.40 -1.59 7.27
N GLY A 118 -16.13 -1.82 7.02
CA GLY A 118 -15.30 -2.71 7.81
C GLY A 118 -14.04 -3.15 7.06
N TYR A 119 -13.13 -3.76 7.80
CA TYR A 119 -11.91 -4.32 7.25
C TYR A 119 -12.15 -5.72 6.69
N ILE A 120 -11.75 -5.94 5.44
CA ILE A 120 -11.76 -7.26 4.80
C ILE A 120 -10.52 -8.04 5.22
N SER A 121 -9.36 -7.39 5.22
CA SER A 121 -8.10 -8.00 5.64
C SER A 121 -7.04 -6.95 5.96
N ILE A 122 -6.08 -7.35 6.80
CA ILE A 122 -4.80 -6.66 6.98
C ILE A 122 -3.73 -7.63 6.52
N THR A 123 -2.90 -7.22 5.57
CA THR A 123 -1.90 -8.07 4.94
C THR A 123 -0.55 -7.37 4.86
N LYS A 124 0.52 -8.17 4.88
CA LYS A 124 1.87 -7.66 4.60
C LYS A 124 2.15 -7.74 3.10
N LYS A 125 2.86 -6.76 2.56
CA LYS A 125 3.52 -6.79 1.24
C LYS A 125 5.01 -6.53 1.47
N GLY A 126 5.88 -7.05 0.62
CA GLY A 126 7.31 -6.85 0.81
C GLY A 126 8.17 -7.44 -0.30
N PRO A 127 9.50 -7.35 -0.16
CA PRO A 127 10.45 -7.79 -1.19
C PRO A 127 10.33 -9.27 -1.57
N ALA A 128 9.89 -10.12 -0.64
CA ALA A 128 9.68 -11.55 -0.91
C ALA A 128 8.57 -11.80 -1.95
N ASP A 129 7.64 -10.86 -2.02
CA ASP A 129 6.50 -10.94 -2.96
C ASP A 129 6.80 -10.19 -4.27
N GLN A 130 8.02 -9.68 -4.45
CA GLN A 130 8.48 -8.85 -5.59
C GLN A 130 7.68 -7.56 -5.80
N SER A 131 6.88 -7.13 -4.81
CA SER A 131 5.95 -6.02 -4.96
C SER A 131 6.53 -4.68 -4.56
N HIS A 132 7.38 -4.68 -3.55
CA HIS A 132 7.89 -3.44 -2.99
C HIS A 132 9.31 -3.62 -2.45
N LEU A 133 10.10 -2.56 -2.59
CA LEU A 133 11.45 -2.46 -2.04
C LEU A 133 11.46 -2.64 -0.51
N LEU A 134 10.45 -2.10 0.17
CA LEU A 134 10.33 -2.08 1.62
C LEU A 134 9.07 -2.82 2.07
N HIS A 135 9.11 -3.34 3.30
CA HIS A 135 7.95 -3.96 3.92
C HIS A 135 6.80 -2.97 4.15
N GLN A 136 5.60 -3.44 3.92
CA GLN A 136 4.36 -2.70 4.13
C GLN A 136 3.33 -3.53 4.87
N ILE A 137 2.43 -2.84 5.56
CA ILE A 137 1.17 -3.40 6.08
C ILE A 137 0.05 -2.67 5.34
N ASN A 138 -0.81 -3.42 4.66
CA ASN A 138 -1.95 -2.85 3.93
C ASN A 138 -3.27 -3.30 4.56
N GLY A 139 -4.12 -2.31 4.83
CA GLY A 139 -5.52 -2.52 5.21
C GLY A 139 -6.41 -2.53 3.97
N LEU A 140 -7.17 -3.60 3.74
CA LEU A 140 -8.21 -3.65 2.71
C LEU A 140 -9.55 -3.37 3.36
N VAL A 141 -10.20 -2.27 2.95
CA VAL A 141 -11.43 -1.77 3.56
C VAL A 141 -12.59 -1.87 2.57
N LEU A 142 -13.73 -2.43 3.03
CA LEU A 142 -14.96 -2.39 2.26
C LEU A 142 -15.59 -1.01 2.39
N MET A 143 -15.91 -0.41 1.23
CA MET A 143 -16.47 0.92 1.10
C MET A 143 -17.80 0.90 0.35
N HIS A 144 -18.72 1.74 0.77
CA HIS A 144 -19.94 1.99 0.02
C HIS A 144 -20.05 3.46 -0.39
N PRO A 145 -20.43 3.77 -1.63
CA PRO A 145 -20.79 5.13 -2.03
C PRO A 145 -21.93 5.68 -1.17
N ILE A 146 -21.80 6.93 -0.71
CA ILE A 146 -22.83 7.56 0.13
C ILE A 146 -24.10 7.80 -0.68
N THR A 147 -23.97 8.11 -1.98
CA THR A 147 -25.10 8.30 -2.89
C THR A 147 -24.94 7.47 -4.15
N ILE A 148 -26.05 7.05 -4.74
CA ILE A 148 -26.09 6.17 -5.92
C ILE A 148 -25.75 6.93 -7.21
N GLU A 149 -25.96 8.24 -7.25
CA GLU A 149 -25.86 9.08 -8.45
C GLU A 149 -24.48 9.74 -8.66
N GLN A 150 -23.45 9.28 -7.94
CA GLN A 150 -22.10 9.83 -8.11
C GLN A 150 -21.48 9.38 -9.43
N SER A 151 -20.96 10.33 -10.20
CA SER A 151 -20.17 10.05 -11.39
C SER A 151 -18.69 9.90 -11.03
N ILE A 152 -18.04 8.85 -11.53
CA ILE A 152 -16.60 8.64 -11.35
C ILE A 152 -15.84 9.66 -12.23
N LYS A 153 -14.89 10.36 -11.61
CA LYS A 153 -13.93 11.26 -12.25
C LYS A 153 -12.54 10.82 -11.82
N ILE A 154 -11.90 10.02 -12.64
CA ILE A 154 -10.54 9.53 -12.34
C ILE A 154 -9.52 10.67 -12.34
N SER A 155 -8.52 10.55 -11.43
CA SER A 155 -7.38 11.47 -11.36
C SER A 155 -6.39 11.23 -12.50
N GLU A 156 -5.37 12.11 -12.61
CA GLU A 156 -4.29 11.95 -13.60
C GLU A 156 -3.41 10.72 -13.38
N GLU A 157 -3.49 10.10 -12.20
CA GLU A 157 -2.77 8.87 -11.88
C GLU A 157 -3.37 7.63 -12.55
N HIS A 158 -4.58 7.76 -13.10
CA HIS A 158 -5.32 6.68 -13.71
C HIS A 158 -5.83 7.06 -15.12
N THR A 159 -5.86 6.06 -16.01
CA THR A 159 -6.30 6.25 -17.40
C THR A 159 -7.70 5.72 -17.66
N GLU A 160 -8.18 4.79 -16.83
CA GLU A 160 -9.43 4.08 -17.05
C GLU A 160 -9.99 3.55 -15.73
N PHE A 161 -11.29 3.29 -15.66
CA PHE A 161 -11.92 2.53 -14.58
C PHE A 161 -12.86 1.46 -15.14
N GLN A 162 -13.08 0.42 -14.38
CA GLN A 162 -14.01 -0.65 -14.73
C GLN A 162 -14.71 -1.21 -13.49
N TRP A 163 -15.97 -1.64 -13.67
CA TRP A 163 -16.70 -2.45 -12.70
C TRP A 163 -16.60 -3.93 -13.10
N ILE A 164 -16.01 -4.76 -12.24
CA ILE A 164 -15.78 -6.18 -12.51
C ILE A 164 -16.64 -7.07 -11.63
N SER A 165 -17.05 -8.21 -12.17
CA SER A 165 -17.77 -9.27 -11.44
C SER A 165 -16.87 -10.44 -11.06
N ALA A 166 -15.74 -10.59 -11.74
CA ALA A 166 -14.75 -11.64 -11.46
C ALA A 166 -13.33 -11.10 -11.70
N VAL A 167 -12.35 -11.66 -11.03
CA VAL A 167 -10.94 -11.29 -11.24
C VAL A 167 -10.42 -11.66 -12.63
N SER A 168 -11.08 -12.60 -13.30
CA SER A 168 -10.81 -12.99 -14.69
C SER A 168 -11.25 -11.96 -15.72
N ASP A 169 -12.06 -10.95 -15.32
CA ASP A 169 -12.49 -9.86 -16.20
C ASP A 169 -11.32 -8.92 -16.54
N ILE A 170 -10.22 -9.04 -15.79
CA ILE A 170 -9.04 -8.21 -15.88
C ILE A 170 -7.80 -9.08 -16.13
N ALA A 171 -6.99 -8.69 -17.11
CA ALA A 171 -5.60 -9.09 -17.24
C ALA A 171 -4.69 -8.03 -16.56
N ASP A 172 -3.41 -8.29 -16.42
CA ASP A 172 -2.38 -7.31 -16.02
C ASP A 172 -2.67 -6.60 -14.68
N TRP A 173 -2.91 -7.38 -13.65
CA TRP A 173 -3.08 -6.85 -12.30
C TRP A 173 -1.80 -6.25 -11.74
N HIS A 174 -1.92 -5.06 -11.14
CA HIS A 174 -0.88 -4.52 -10.29
C HIS A 174 -0.63 -5.46 -9.11
N PHE A 175 0.61 -5.54 -8.67
CA PHE A 175 1.07 -6.56 -7.75
C PHE A 175 0.23 -6.67 -6.46
N GLY A 176 -0.26 -7.87 -6.17
CA GLY A 176 -1.07 -8.18 -4.98
C GLY A 176 -2.55 -7.77 -5.08
N HIS A 177 -2.95 -6.91 -6.03
CA HIS A 177 -4.33 -6.44 -6.14
C HIS A 177 -5.31 -7.50 -6.64
N GLN A 178 -4.84 -8.47 -7.46
CA GLN A 178 -5.68 -9.59 -7.87
C GLN A 178 -6.22 -10.39 -6.67
N GLN A 179 -5.36 -10.69 -5.69
CA GLN A 179 -5.78 -11.40 -4.49
C GLN A 179 -6.71 -10.59 -3.61
N GLN A 180 -6.48 -9.28 -3.53
CA GLN A 180 -7.36 -8.37 -2.80
C GLN A 180 -8.71 -8.23 -3.48
N ALA A 181 -8.76 -8.13 -4.82
CA ALA A 181 -9.99 -8.14 -5.60
C ALA A 181 -10.78 -9.44 -5.38
N LEU A 182 -10.09 -10.59 -5.39
CA LEU A 182 -10.72 -11.88 -5.10
C LEU A 182 -11.34 -11.94 -3.69
N ARG A 183 -10.62 -11.44 -2.67
CA ARG A 183 -11.16 -11.33 -1.30
C ARG A 183 -12.36 -10.41 -1.26
N SER A 184 -12.28 -9.25 -1.92
CA SER A 184 -13.34 -8.25 -1.96
C SER A 184 -14.62 -8.78 -2.61
N LEU A 185 -14.50 -9.50 -3.74
CA LEU A 185 -15.66 -10.08 -4.43
C LEU A 185 -16.35 -11.16 -3.59
N ASN A 186 -15.58 -11.93 -2.80
CA ASN A 186 -16.11 -13.04 -1.98
C ASN A 186 -16.48 -12.61 -0.54
N VAL A 187 -16.25 -11.36 -0.14
CA VAL A 187 -16.55 -10.93 1.21
C VAL A 187 -18.06 -10.86 1.46
N THR A 188 -18.46 -11.38 2.61
CA THR A 188 -19.80 -11.21 3.17
C THR A 188 -19.71 -10.35 4.43
N GLN A 189 -20.81 -9.72 4.83
CA GLN A 189 -20.84 -8.88 6.03
C GLN A 189 -20.36 -9.60 7.31
N ALA A 190 -20.56 -10.89 7.39
CA ALA A 190 -20.14 -11.73 8.52
C ALA A 190 -18.61 -11.88 8.67
N LEU A 191 -17.83 -11.56 7.63
CA LEU A 191 -16.37 -11.66 7.63
C LEU A 191 -15.69 -10.30 7.88
N LEU A 192 -16.46 -9.22 8.01
CA LEU A 192 -15.90 -7.90 8.20
C LEU A 192 -15.49 -7.67 9.66
N LEU A 193 -14.28 -7.21 9.85
CA LEU A 193 -13.87 -6.60 11.11
C LEU A 193 -14.49 -5.19 11.17
N PRO A 194 -15.13 -4.79 12.28
CA PRO A 194 -15.70 -3.45 12.38
C PRO A 194 -14.60 -2.38 12.23
N CYS A 195 -14.96 -1.29 11.58
CA CYS A 195 -14.20 -0.05 11.71
C CYS A 195 -14.71 0.65 12.96
N ASP A 196 -13.82 1.20 13.76
CA ASP A 196 -14.22 2.06 14.87
C ASP A 196 -15.05 3.22 14.33
N ASP A 197 -16.09 3.61 15.06
CA ASP A 197 -16.95 4.72 14.66
C ASP A 197 -16.12 6.01 14.60
N PHE A 198 -16.20 6.69 13.45
CA PHE A 198 -15.57 7.98 13.19
C PHE A 198 -16.43 9.12 13.69
#